data_a74af77ea57fda87057e46dafb4dce85
#
_entry.id   a74af77ea57fda87057e46dafb4dce85
#
_cell.length_a   1.000
_cell.length_b   1.000
_cell.length_c   1.000
_cell.angle_alpha   90.00
_cell.angle_beta   90.00
_cell.angle_gamma   90.00
#
_symmetry.space_group_name_H-M   'P 1'
#
loop_
_entity.id
_entity.type
_entity.pdbx_description
1 polymer ?
#
loop_
_entity_poly.entity_id
_entity_poly.type
_entity_poly.pdbx_seq_one_letter_code
_entity_poly.pdbx_strand_id
1 'polypeptide(L)'
;MARTILVIDDEPTLRETLVDALEADGFRVVAAADGREALAHFRAERPDLVLLDLMLPELSGIEVCRIIRAESGVPIVMLTAKDSELDKVVGLELGADDYVTKPFSLRELSARIRALFRRSDAAALAADAQPALVDLGSVQADLAGHRLLRDGRVLPLKPKAFELLAFLLRHPGQVFTRDQLLERVWGYDYGGETRTVDVHVHWLRGQIEADPGNPAFIHTVRGVGYVFRRPA
;
A
#
# COMPACT_ATOMS: atom_id res chain seq x y z
N MET A 1 14.33 9.20 -14.95
CA MET A 1 15.21 9.23 -13.75
C MET A 1 15.11 7.90 -13.05
N ALA A 2 16.16 7.43 -12.37
CA ALA A 2 16.10 6.21 -11.58
C ALA A 2 15.15 6.44 -10.39
N ARG A 3 14.32 5.45 -10.06
CA ARG A 3 13.43 5.47 -8.90
C ARG A 3 14.25 5.37 -7.61
N THR A 4 13.90 6.15 -6.61
CA THR A 4 14.59 6.19 -5.31
C THR A 4 13.85 5.34 -4.29
N ILE A 5 14.57 4.42 -3.64
CA ILE A 5 14.05 3.57 -2.56
C ILE A 5 14.75 3.94 -1.26
N LEU A 6 13.99 4.18 -0.20
CA LEU A 6 14.51 4.34 1.15
C LEU A 6 14.45 3.00 1.87
N VAL A 7 15.60 2.47 2.28
CA VAL A 7 15.74 1.22 3.04
C VAL A 7 16.02 1.55 4.49
N ILE A 8 15.17 1.07 5.40
CA ILE A 8 15.26 1.34 6.84
C ILE A 8 15.30 -0.01 7.58
N ASP A 9 16.44 -0.33 8.12
CA ASP A 9 16.69 -1.59 8.85
C ASP A 9 17.87 -1.38 9.80
N ASP A 10 17.77 -1.78 11.06
CA ASP A 10 18.84 -1.59 12.05
C ASP A 10 19.97 -2.62 11.89
N GLU A 11 19.70 -3.76 11.24
CA GLU A 11 20.69 -4.80 10.98
C GLU A 11 21.64 -4.41 9.83
N PRO A 12 22.93 -4.11 10.07
CA PRO A 12 23.84 -3.61 9.04
C PRO A 12 23.97 -4.58 7.84
N THR A 13 24.12 -5.86 8.12
CA THR A 13 24.33 -6.89 7.08
C THR A 13 23.14 -6.99 6.13
N LEU A 14 21.92 -6.99 6.67
CA LEU A 14 20.70 -7.02 5.87
C LEU A 14 20.53 -5.74 5.08
N ARG A 15 20.77 -4.59 5.72
CA ARG A 15 20.67 -3.29 5.08
C ARG A 15 21.63 -3.15 3.89
N GLU A 16 22.90 -3.53 4.05
CA GLU A 16 23.91 -3.55 2.98
C GLU A 16 23.49 -4.49 1.85
N THR A 17 23.05 -5.70 2.19
CA THR A 17 22.56 -6.69 1.21
C THR A 17 21.37 -6.15 0.39
N LEU A 18 20.44 -5.44 1.02
CA LEU A 18 19.31 -4.83 0.35
C LEU A 18 19.76 -3.69 -0.58
N VAL A 19 20.69 -2.84 -0.12
CA VAL A 19 21.27 -1.76 -0.93
C VAL A 19 21.90 -2.34 -2.20
N ASP A 20 22.82 -3.29 -2.06
CA ASP A 20 23.53 -3.90 -3.18
C ASP A 20 22.57 -4.54 -4.19
N ALA A 21 21.57 -5.28 -3.70
CA ALA A 21 20.61 -5.97 -4.56
C ALA A 21 19.72 -4.99 -5.33
N LEU A 22 19.25 -3.93 -4.67
CA LEU A 22 18.37 -2.95 -5.30
C LEU A 22 19.12 -2.01 -6.26
N GLU A 23 20.36 -1.66 -5.95
CA GLU A 23 21.23 -0.91 -6.86
C GLU A 23 21.56 -1.73 -8.12
N ALA A 24 21.84 -3.04 -7.95
CA ALA A 24 22.03 -3.95 -9.08
C ALA A 24 20.75 -4.06 -9.95
N ASP A 25 19.58 -3.86 -9.37
CA ASP A 25 18.29 -3.78 -10.09
C ASP A 25 18.03 -2.42 -10.77
N GLY A 26 18.94 -1.46 -10.62
CA GLY A 26 18.89 -0.15 -11.26
C GLY A 26 18.13 0.93 -10.48
N PHE A 27 17.84 0.70 -9.22
CA PHE A 27 17.27 1.72 -8.32
C PHE A 27 18.35 2.60 -7.71
N ARG A 28 17.99 3.81 -7.33
CA ARG A 28 18.79 4.63 -6.42
C ARG A 28 18.36 4.28 -4.99
N VAL A 29 19.31 3.92 -4.14
CA VAL A 29 19.00 3.53 -2.77
C VAL A 29 19.54 4.55 -1.78
N VAL A 30 18.71 4.89 -0.79
CA VAL A 30 19.08 5.66 0.40
C VAL A 30 18.82 4.75 1.59
N ALA A 31 19.78 4.64 2.50
CA ALA A 31 19.70 3.73 3.63
C ALA A 31 19.65 4.53 4.96
N ALA A 32 18.93 3.99 5.94
CA ALA A 32 18.86 4.51 7.29
C ALA A 32 18.93 3.35 8.31
N ALA A 33 19.60 3.57 9.42
CA ALA A 33 19.79 2.58 10.47
C ALA A 33 18.75 2.69 11.61
N ASP A 34 18.03 3.80 11.68
CA ASP A 34 17.02 4.05 12.71
C ASP A 34 15.89 4.95 12.19
N GLY A 35 14.85 5.09 12.99
CA GLY A 35 13.66 5.84 12.60
C GLY A 35 13.87 7.36 12.46
N ARG A 36 14.82 7.95 13.16
CA ARG A 36 15.09 9.39 13.07
C ARG A 36 15.85 9.73 11.80
N GLU A 37 16.89 8.96 11.50
CA GLU A 37 17.63 9.05 10.24
C GLU A 37 16.68 8.81 9.05
N ALA A 38 15.83 7.81 9.17
CA ALA A 38 14.82 7.49 8.16
C ALA A 38 13.90 8.67 7.83
N LEU A 39 13.36 9.35 8.84
CA LEU A 39 12.49 10.51 8.62
C LEU A 39 13.24 11.71 8.05
N ALA A 40 14.51 11.91 8.42
CA ALA A 40 15.36 12.94 7.84
C ALA A 40 15.58 12.69 6.33
N HIS A 41 16.00 11.47 5.97
CA HIS A 41 16.19 11.06 4.58
C HIS A 41 14.88 11.08 3.78
N PHE A 42 13.78 10.62 4.36
CA PHE A 42 12.47 10.66 3.72
C PHE A 42 12.09 12.07 3.26
N ARG A 43 12.27 13.07 4.12
CA ARG A 43 11.92 14.47 3.81
C ARG A 43 12.89 15.12 2.82
N ALA A 44 14.18 14.80 2.91
CA ALA A 44 15.22 15.34 2.04
C ALA A 44 15.15 14.74 0.62
N GLU A 45 15.06 13.42 0.52
CA GLU A 45 15.22 12.66 -0.73
C GLU A 45 13.92 12.38 -1.46
N ARG A 46 12.77 12.48 -0.77
CA ARG A 46 11.42 12.19 -1.31
C ARG A 46 11.38 10.88 -2.10
N PRO A 47 11.63 9.74 -1.43
CA PRO A 47 11.72 8.44 -2.12
C PRO A 47 10.40 8.07 -2.80
N ASP A 48 10.50 7.24 -3.85
CA ASP A 48 9.37 6.67 -4.56
C ASP A 48 8.79 5.44 -3.87
N LEU A 49 9.54 4.81 -2.94
CA LEU A 49 9.14 3.67 -2.13
C LEU A 49 9.96 3.62 -0.85
N VAL A 50 9.35 3.12 0.23
CA VAL A 50 10.00 2.89 1.52
C VAL A 50 9.96 1.40 1.85
N LEU A 51 11.11 0.80 2.14
CA LEU A 51 11.24 -0.49 2.81
C LEU A 51 11.52 -0.23 4.27
N LEU A 52 10.70 -0.76 5.17
CA LEU A 52 10.70 -0.38 6.57
C LEU A 52 10.69 -1.61 7.48
N ASP A 53 11.75 -1.80 8.26
CA ASP A 53 11.69 -2.77 9.36
C ASP A 53 10.77 -2.27 10.47
N LEU A 54 9.98 -3.19 11.02
CA LEU A 54 9.14 -2.93 12.18
C LEU A 54 9.94 -2.76 13.47
N MET A 55 11.00 -3.53 13.61
CA MET A 55 11.79 -3.66 14.86
C MET A 55 12.98 -2.70 14.85
N LEU A 56 12.71 -1.39 14.82
CA LEU A 56 13.74 -0.37 14.90
C LEU A 56 13.99 0.06 16.36
N PRO A 57 15.23 0.43 16.71
CA PRO A 57 15.53 1.02 18.01
C PRO A 57 14.96 2.44 18.13
N GLU A 58 14.73 2.90 19.35
CA GLU A 58 14.25 4.23 19.73
C GLU A 58 12.87 4.59 19.19
N LEU A 59 12.72 4.71 17.86
CA LEU A 59 11.48 5.02 17.17
C LEU A 59 11.04 3.80 16.35
N SER A 60 9.99 3.12 16.78
CA SER A 60 9.50 1.90 16.13
C SER A 60 9.14 2.12 14.66
N GLY A 61 9.30 1.09 13.81
CA GLY A 61 8.88 1.16 12.42
C GLY A 61 7.39 1.49 12.25
N ILE A 62 6.57 1.11 13.22
CA ILE A 62 5.13 1.47 13.26
C ILE A 62 4.96 3.00 13.36
N GLU A 63 5.70 3.66 14.25
CA GLU A 63 5.64 5.12 14.42
C GLU A 63 6.19 5.85 13.21
N VAL A 64 7.31 5.35 12.63
CA VAL A 64 7.87 5.86 11.36
C VAL A 64 6.84 5.77 10.24
N CYS A 65 6.18 4.62 10.08
CA CYS A 65 5.12 4.42 9.09
C CYS A 65 3.98 5.44 9.27
N ARG A 66 3.50 5.61 10.50
CA ARG A 66 2.42 6.55 10.80
C ARG A 66 2.79 7.99 10.45
N ILE A 67 4.02 8.42 10.77
CA ILE A 67 4.52 9.76 10.46
C ILE A 67 4.63 9.96 8.94
N ILE A 68 5.28 9.03 8.23
CA ILE A 68 5.41 9.09 6.77
C ILE A 68 4.01 9.13 6.12
N ARG A 69 3.08 8.33 6.61
CA ARG A 69 1.74 8.25 6.04
C ARG A 69 0.91 9.52 6.27
N ALA A 70 1.16 10.24 7.35
CA ALA A 70 0.55 11.55 7.58
C ALA A 70 1.09 12.65 6.62
N GLU A 71 2.34 12.49 6.15
CA GLU A 71 3.03 13.44 5.28
C GLU A 71 2.92 13.09 3.79
N SER A 72 2.73 11.80 3.44
CA SER A 72 2.83 11.34 2.05
C SER A 72 2.03 10.05 1.78
N GLY A 73 1.64 9.89 0.51
CA GLY A 73 1.09 8.64 -0.05
C GLY A 73 2.16 7.69 -0.62
N VAL A 74 3.44 7.87 -0.32
CA VAL A 74 4.51 7.00 -0.83
C VAL A 74 4.24 5.53 -0.48
N PRO A 75 4.44 4.56 -1.39
CA PRO A 75 4.32 3.14 -1.07
C PRO A 75 5.27 2.73 0.05
N ILE A 76 4.74 2.03 1.07
CA ILE A 76 5.51 1.49 2.20
C ILE A 76 5.37 -0.03 2.21
N VAL A 77 6.48 -0.75 2.11
CA VAL A 77 6.57 -2.20 2.30
C VAL A 77 7.23 -2.46 3.63
N MET A 78 6.54 -3.13 4.54
CA MET A 78 7.09 -3.50 5.83
C MET A 78 7.87 -4.81 5.77
N LEU A 79 9.04 -4.82 6.41
CA LEU A 79 9.81 -6.03 6.68
C LEU A 79 9.48 -6.49 8.11
N THR A 80 9.06 -7.72 8.29
CA THR A 80 8.56 -8.21 9.60
C THR A 80 9.06 -9.61 9.92
N ALA A 81 9.22 -9.94 11.18
CA ALA A 81 9.53 -11.30 11.62
C ALA A 81 8.34 -12.24 11.38
N LYS A 82 8.60 -13.52 11.14
CA LYS A 82 7.63 -14.54 10.72
C LYS A 82 6.50 -14.80 11.73
N ASP A 83 6.69 -14.50 13.00
CA ASP A 83 5.85 -15.00 14.10
C ASP A 83 4.80 -14.00 14.61
N SER A 84 4.70 -12.80 14.03
CA SER A 84 3.72 -11.81 14.52
C SER A 84 2.60 -11.54 13.50
N GLU A 85 1.55 -12.36 13.54
CA GLU A 85 0.30 -12.03 12.83
C GLU A 85 -0.26 -10.66 13.28
N LEU A 86 -0.08 -10.32 14.55
CA LEU A 86 -0.49 -9.03 15.11
C LEU A 86 0.25 -7.88 14.44
N ASP A 87 1.57 -7.97 14.25
CA ASP A 87 2.36 -6.90 13.65
C ASP A 87 2.05 -6.70 12.17
N LYS A 88 1.70 -7.78 11.45
CA LYS A 88 1.25 -7.70 10.05
C LYS A 88 -0.07 -6.92 9.93
N VAL A 89 -1.05 -7.26 10.78
CA VAL A 89 -2.36 -6.59 10.79
C VAL A 89 -2.22 -5.15 11.23
N VAL A 90 -1.50 -4.91 12.31
CA VAL A 90 -1.24 -3.55 12.84
C VAL A 90 -0.49 -2.71 11.83
N GLY A 91 0.55 -3.24 11.16
CA GLY A 91 1.30 -2.54 10.12
C GLY A 91 0.43 -2.12 8.94
N LEU A 92 -0.41 -3.02 8.44
CA LEU A 92 -1.35 -2.73 7.35
C LEU A 92 -2.46 -1.76 7.79
N GLU A 93 -3.02 -1.91 8.99
CA GLU A 93 -4.01 -0.96 9.54
C GLU A 93 -3.43 0.45 9.69
N LEU A 94 -2.16 0.56 10.09
CA LEU A 94 -1.47 1.84 10.29
C LEU A 94 -0.98 2.50 8.99
N GLY A 95 -1.00 1.81 7.86
CA GLY A 95 -0.73 2.49 6.60
C GLY A 95 0.24 1.84 5.65
N ALA A 96 0.84 0.69 5.95
CA ALA A 96 1.65 -0.05 4.99
C ALA A 96 0.80 -0.53 3.80
N ASP A 97 1.40 -0.58 2.63
CA ASP A 97 0.77 -1.07 1.40
C ASP A 97 0.97 -2.57 1.23
N ASP A 98 2.08 -3.09 1.76
CA ASP A 98 2.44 -4.49 1.71
C ASP A 98 3.38 -4.85 2.88
N TYR A 99 3.58 -6.14 3.11
CA TYR A 99 4.57 -6.65 4.05
C TYR A 99 5.31 -7.86 3.48
N VAL A 100 6.55 -8.03 3.92
CA VAL A 100 7.40 -9.18 3.58
C VAL A 100 7.96 -9.77 4.86
N THR A 101 7.75 -11.08 5.06
CA THR A 101 8.23 -11.75 6.28
C THR A 101 9.67 -12.21 6.16
N LYS A 102 10.50 -11.86 7.15
CA LYS A 102 11.86 -12.36 7.29
C LYS A 102 11.84 -13.85 7.75
N PRO A 103 12.67 -14.77 7.17
CA PRO A 103 13.56 -14.52 6.06
C PRO A 103 12.83 -14.49 4.70
N PHE A 104 13.24 -13.62 3.80
CA PHE A 104 12.67 -13.47 2.46
C PHE A 104 13.74 -13.67 1.37
N SER A 105 13.29 -13.96 0.16
CA SER A 105 14.14 -13.98 -1.01
C SER A 105 14.29 -12.56 -1.59
N LEU A 106 15.55 -12.14 -1.84
CA LEU A 106 15.82 -10.86 -2.53
C LEU A 106 15.13 -10.79 -3.90
N ARG A 107 15.08 -11.92 -4.63
CA ARG A 107 14.36 -11.99 -5.91
C ARG A 107 12.87 -11.71 -5.75
N GLU A 108 12.26 -12.25 -4.71
CA GLU A 108 10.84 -12.02 -4.41
C GLU A 108 10.60 -10.56 -4.05
N LEU A 109 11.42 -9.98 -3.16
CA LEU A 109 11.33 -8.57 -2.78
C LEU A 109 11.46 -7.65 -3.99
N SER A 110 12.48 -7.86 -4.84
CA SER A 110 12.69 -7.10 -6.07
C SER A 110 11.51 -7.22 -7.03
N ALA A 111 10.94 -8.42 -7.19
CA ALA A 111 9.76 -8.64 -8.03
C ALA A 111 8.54 -7.85 -7.52
N ARG A 112 8.32 -7.82 -6.19
CA ARG A 112 7.25 -7.06 -5.54
C ARG A 112 7.42 -5.54 -5.75
N ILE A 113 8.62 -5.02 -5.54
CA ILE A 113 8.97 -3.62 -5.74
C ILE A 113 8.72 -3.21 -7.19
N ARG A 114 9.21 -3.98 -8.16
CA ARG A 114 8.96 -3.74 -9.59
C ARG A 114 7.48 -3.80 -9.94
N ALA A 115 6.71 -4.69 -9.33
CA ALA A 115 5.28 -4.78 -9.54
C ALA A 115 4.55 -3.55 -8.99
N LEU A 116 4.96 -3.01 -7.85
CA LEU A 116 4.43 -1.76 -7.28
C LEU A 116 4.68 -0.58 -8.24
N PHE A 117 5.89 -0.42 -8.74
CA PHE A 117 6.22 0.66 -9.66
C PHE A 117 5.53 0.55 -11.03
N ARG A 118 5.52 -0.64 -11.65
CA ARG A 118 4.85 -0.86 -12.93
C ARG A 118 3.38 -0.46 -12.90
N ARG A 119 2.69 -0.69 -11.81
CA ARG A 119 1.28 -0.34 -11.63
C ARG A 119 1.06 1.14 -11.44
N SER A 120 1.93 1.81 -10.69
CA SER A 120 1.93 3.26 -10.56
C SER A 120 2.05 3.93 -11.93
N ASP A 121 2.95 3.40 -12.78
CA ASP A 121 3.15 3.91 -14.14
C ASP A 121 1.96 3.59 -15.07
N ALA A 122 1.39 2.38 -14.99
CA ALA A 122 0.22 2.00 -15.77
C ALA A 122 -1.04 2.79 -15.39
N ALA A 123 -1.19 3.10 -14.10
CA ALA A 123 -2.28 3.94 -13.62
C ALA A 123 -2.15 5.38 -14.12
N ALA A 124 -0.94 5.92 -14.19
CA ALA A 124 -0.67 7.25 -14.77
C ALA A 124 -1.00 7.32 -16.28
N LEU A 125 -0.75 6.22 -17.01
CA LEU A 125 -1.05 6.13 -18.45
C LEU A 125 -2.54 5.86 -18.75
N ALA A 126 -3.28 5.23 -17.85
CA ALA A 126 -4.71 4.94 -18.00
C ALA A 126 -5.62 6.14 -17.67
N ALA A 127 -5.06 7.23 -17.18
CA ALA A 127 -5.78 8.44 -16.77
C ALA A 127 -6.46 9.19 -17.95
N ASP A 128 -6.13 8.87 -19.20
CA ASP A 128 -6.62 9.59 -20.39
C ASP A 128 -8.01 9.15 -20.91
N ALA A 129 -8.71 8.17 -20.31
CA ALA A 129 -9.81 7.49 -21.01
C ALA A 129 -11.18 7.39 -20.31
N GLN A 130 -11.44 7.93 -19.09
CA GLN A 130 -12.78 7.85 -18.46
C GLN A 130 -13.13 9.06 -17.57
N PRO A 131 -14.45 9.36 -17.33
CA PRO A 131 -14.85 10.43 -16.45
C PRO A 131 -14.22 10.24 -15.07
N ALA A 132 -13.44 11.23 -14.67
CA ALA A 132 -12.45 11.10 -13.60
C ALA A 132 -13.07 10.96 -12.20
N LEU A 133 -14.28 11.44 -11.99
CA LEU A 133 -14.90 11.54 -10.67
C LEU A 133 -16.05 10.56 -10.52
N VAL A 134 -15.95 9.68 -9.53
CA VAL A 134 -17.03 8.78 -9.11
C VAL A 134 -17.56 9.27 -7.76
N ASP A 135 -18.85 9.57 -7.72
CA ASP A 135 -19.53 10.00 -6.48
C ASP A 135 -19.82 8.78 -5.59
N LEU A 136 -19.41 8.87 -4.34
CA LEU A 136 -19.62 7.89 -3.27
C LEU A 136 -20.30 8.56 -2.06
N GLY A 137 -21.26 9.47 -2.33
CA GLY A 137 -21.98 10.20 -1.30
C GLY A 137 -21.14 11.32 -0.69
N SER A 138 -20.59 11.13 0.50
CA SER A 138 -19.75 12.13 1.18
C SER A 138 -18.34 12.27 0.62
N VAL A 139 -17.95 11.38 -0.31
CA VAL A 139 -16.60 11.28 -0.88
C VAL A 139 -16.69 11.12 -2.39
N GLN A 140 -15.75 11.71 -3.11
CA GLN A 140 -15.59 11.55 -4.54
C GLN A 140 -14.26 10.82 -4.83
N ALA A 141 -14.28 9.79 -5.67
CA ALA A 141 -13.08 9.13 -6.14
C ALA A 141 -12.67 9.72 -7.49
N ASP A 142 -11.54 10.40 -7.52
CA ASP A 142 -10.87 10.85 -8.73
C ASP A 142 -9.96 9.72 -9.24
N LEU A 143 -10.48 8.94 -10.17
CA LEU A 143 -9.77 7.77 -10.70
C LEU A 143 -8.55 8.16 -11.55
N ALA A 144 -8.60 9.33 -12.21
CA ALA A 144 -7.48 9.84 -13.00
C ALA A 144 -6.39 10.45 -12.11
N GLY A 145 -6.79 11.23 -11.11
CA GLY A 145 -5.86 11.83 -10.15
C GLY A 145 -5.40 10.89 -9.03
N HIS A 146 -5.85 9.63 -9.01
CA HIS A 146 -5.53 8.65 -7.96
C HIS A 146 -5.75 9.16 -6.53
N ARG A 147 -6.90 9.80 -6.29
CA ARG A 147 -7.20 10.45 -4.99
C ARG A 147 -8.67 10.36 -4.61
N LEU A 148 -8.93 10.40 -3.32
CA LEU A 148 -10.26 10.64 -2.76
C LEU A 148 -10.39 12.09 -2.35
N LEU A 149 -11.57 12.64 -2.53
CA LEU A 149 -11.91 14.01 -2.19
C LEU A 149 -13.12 13.99 -1.25
N ARG A 150 -13.04 14.73 -0.14
CA ARG A 150 -14.18 15.03 0.72
C ARG A 150 -14.28 16.55 0.84
N ASP A 151 -15.41 17.10 0.48
CA ASP A 151 -15.65 18.56 0.44
C ASP A 151 -14.56 19.33 -0.33
N GLY A 152 -14.10 18.75 -1.46
CA GLY A 152 -13.04 19.31 -2.30
C GLY A 152 -11.62 19.19 -1.73
N ARG A 153 -11.43 18.61 -0.53
CA ARG A 153 -10.12 18.38 0.08
C ARG A 153 -9.65 16.97 -0.20
N VAL A 154 -8.37 16.82 -0.57
CA VAL A 154 -7.75 15.52 -0.79
C VAL A 154 -7.62 14.78 0.55
N LEU A 155 -8.16 13.56 0.61
CA LEU A 155 -7.96 12.67 1.74
C LEU A 155 -6.63 11.93 1.60
N PRO A 156 -5.88 11.74 2.70
CA PRO A 156 -4.70 10.89 2.69
C PRO A 156 -5.14 9.45 2.32
N LEU A 157 -4.48 8.86 1.35
CA LEU A 157 -4.89 7.59 0.78
C LEU A 157 -3.68 6.65 0.64
N LYS A 158 -3.89 5.41 1.05
CA LYS A 158 -2.93 4.33 0.80
C LYS A 158 -3.00 3.96 -0.69
N PRO A 159 -1.87 3.93 -1.43
CA PRO A 159 -1.87 3.59 -2.85
C PRO A 159 -2.61 2.30 -3.17
N LYS A 160 -2.33 1.23 -2.43
CA LYS A 160 -2.98 -0.08 -2.63
C LYS A 160 -4.48 -0.08 -2.29
N ALA A 161 -4.90 0.69 -1.31
CA ALA A 161 -6.31 0.83 -1.00
C ALA A 161 -7.04 1.55 -2.15
N PHE A 162 -6.41 2.58 -2.74
CA PHE A 162 -7.00 3.23 -3.91
C PHE A 162 -7.08 2.30 -5.13
N GLU A 163 -6.03 1.51 -5.41
CA GLU A 163 -6.04 0.53 -6.49
C GLU A 163 -7.18 -0.49 -6.31
N LEU A 164 -7.37 -0.99 -5.08
CA LEU A 164 -8.46 -1.89 -4.73
C LEU A 164 -9.83 -1.23 -4.97
N LEU A 165 -10.02 0.00 -4.51
CA LEU A 165 -11.24 0.75 -4.74
C LEU A 165 -11.48 0.97 -6.23
N ALA A 166 -10.49 1.45 -6.96
CA ALA A 166 -10.57 1.69 -8.41
C ALA A 166 -10.89 0.40 -9.19
N PHE A 167 -10.32 -0.73 -8.78
CA PHE A 167 -10.64 -2.03 -9.36
C PHE A 167 -12.11 -2.39 -9.12
N LEU A 168 -12.60 -2.28 -7.89
CA LEU A 168 -13.98 -2.58 -7.54
C LEU A 168 -14.98 -1.64 -8.23
N LEU A 169 -14.67 -0.34 -8.34
CA LEU A 169 -15.48 0.65 -9.04
C LEU A 169 -15.64 0.38 -10.54
N ARG A 170 -14.64 -0.24 -11.16
CA ARG A 170 -14.69 -0.66 -12.58
C ARG A 170 -15.49 -1.93 -12.80
N HIS A 171 -15.83 -2.67 -11.75
CA HIS A 171 -16.56 -3.94 -11.81
C HIS A 171 -17.77 -3.95 -10.86
N PRO A 172 -18.72 -3.00 -10.99
CA PRO A 172 -19.86 -2.91 -10.07
C PRO A 172 -20.75 -4.13 -10.20
N GLY A 173 -21.23 -4.65 -9.07
CA GLY A 173 -22.09 -5.83 -8.99
C GLY A 173 -21.35 -7.16 -9.12
N GLN A 174 -20.09 -7.18 -9.52
CA GLN A 174 -19.32 -8.42 -9.62
C GLN A 174 -18.70 -8.78 -8.27
N VAL A 175 -18.89 -10.04 -7.85
CA VAL A 175 -18.25 -10.60 -6.65
C VAL A 175 -16.86 -11.10 -7.00
N PHE A 176 -15.88 -10.74 -6.20
CA PHE A 176 -14.50 -11.23 -6.32
C PHE A 176 -14.11 -11.95 -5.04
N THR A 177 -13.41 -13.08 -5.18
CA THR A 177 -12.80 -13.76 -4.04
C THR A 177 -11.61 -12.94 -3.53
N ARG A 178 -11.18 -13.22 -2.29
CA ARG A 178 -9.99 -12.58 -1.72
C ARG A 178 -8.74 -12.87 -2.54
N ASP A 179 -8.60 -14.11 -3.01
CA ASP A 179 -7.48 -14.51 -3.88
C ASP A 179 -7.50 -13.75 -5.21
N GLN A 180 -8.67 -13.63 -5.84
CA GLN A 180 -8.81 -12.85 -7.07
C GLN A 180 -8.47 -11.37 -6.87
N LEU A 181 -8.90 -10.77 -5.75
CA LEU A 181 -8.55 -9.39 -5.44
C LEU A 181 -7.06 -9.23 -5.17
N LEU A 182 -6.47 -10.18 -4.43
CA LEU A 182 -5.05 -10.20 -4.16
C LEU A 182 -4.25 -10.28 -5.46
N GLU A 183 -4.59 -11.23 -6.33
CA GLU A 183 -3.97 -11.43 -7.63
C GLU A 183 -4.13 -10.18 -8.53
N ARG A 184 -5.33 -9.62 -8.63
CA ARG A 184 -5.64 -8.49 -9.51
C ARG A 184 -5.04 -7.17 -9.06
N VAL A 185 -4.98 -6.94 -7.74
CA VAL A 185 -4.52 -5.67 -7.16
C VAL A 185 -3.07 -5.75 -6.69
N TRP A 186 -2.59 -6.90 -6.20
CA TRP A 186 -1.20 -7.09 -5.76
C TRP A 186 -0.34 -7.87 -6.76
N GLY A 187 -0.93 -8.75 -7.60
CA GLY A 187 -0.30 -9.48 -8.70
C GLY A 187 -0.13 -10.97 -8.45
N TYR A 188 0.11 -11.72 -9.53
CA TYR A 188 0.24 -13.19 -9.52
C TYR A 188 1.38 -13.70 -8.64
N ASP A 189 2.48 -12.97 -8.57
CA ASP A 189 3.66 -13.36 -7.78
C ASP A 189 3.57 -12.90 -6.32
N TYR A 190 2.40 -12.42 -5.90
CA TYR A 190 2.20 -11.97 -4.53
C TYR A 190 2.05 -13.17 -3.58
N GLY A 191 3.11 -13.52 -2.86
CA GLY A 191 3.10 -14.59 -1.85
C GLY A 191 2.50 -14.20 -0.50
N GLY A 192 1.77 -13.06 -0.42
CA GLY A 192 1.13 -12.58 0.81
C GLY A 192 -0.20 -13.27 1.11
N GLU A 193 -0.68 -13.07 2.33
CA GLU A 193 -1.95 -13.65 2.80
C GLU A 193 -3.15 -12.84 2.29
N THR A 194 -4.26 -13.52 2.06
CA THR A 194 -5.55 -12.92 1.65
C THR A 194 -6.10 -11.92 2.66
N ARG A 195 -5.62 -11.98 3.92
CA ARG A 195 -5.96 -11.02 4.98
C ARG A 195 -5.57 -9.58 4.65
N THR A 196 -4.55 -9.39 3.80
CA THR A 196 -4.18 -8.06 3.25
C THR A 196 -5.39 -7.37 2.60
N VAL A 197 -6.21 -8.11 1.85
CA VAL A 197 -7.43 -7.58 1.23
C VAL A 197 -8.43 -7.12 2.29
N ASP A 198 -8.65 -7.92 3.35
CA ASP A 198 -9.59 -7.61 4.41
C ASP A 198 -9.23 -6.30 5.14
N VAL A 199 -7.95 -6.10 5.44
CA VAL A 199 -7.43 -4.88 6.08
C VAL A 199 -7.63 -3.65 5.18
N HIS A 200 -7.35 -3.76 3.89
CA HIS A 200 -7.55 -2.66 2.96
C HIS A 200 -9.04 -2.34 2.76
N VAL A 201 -9.91 -3.34 2.71
CA VAL A 201 -11.37 -3.13 2.68
C VAL A 201 -11.86 -2.46 3.95
N HIS A 202 -11.39 -2.90 5.13
CA HIS A 202 -11.74 -2.27 6.40
C HIS A 202 -11.36 -0.79 6.40
N TRP A 203 -10.14 -0.47 6.00
CA TRP A 203 -9.66 0.90 5.91
C TRP A 203 -10.47 1.73 4.89
N LEU A 204 -10.74 1.19 3.69
CA LEU A 204 -11.56 1.86 2.68
C LEU A 204 -12.95 2.19 3.19
N ARG A 205 -13.60 1.25 3.87
CA ARG A 205 -14.91 1.50 4.49
C ARG A 205 -14.86 2.67 5.46
N GLY A 206 -13.80 2.77 6.28
CA GLY A 206 -13.60 3.92 7.16
C GLY A 206 -13.48 5.26 6.43
N GLN A 207 -13.09 5.24 5.15
CA GLN A 207 -12.96 6.46 4.34
C GLN A 207 -14.21 6.79 3.53
N ILE A 208 -14.92 5.81 2.97
CA ILE A 208 -15.98 6.06 2.00
C ILE A 208 -17.40 5.78 2.51
N GLU A 209 -17.56 4.95 3.55
CA GLU A 209 -18.87 4.60 4.09
C GLU A 209 -19.29 5.58 5.20
N ALA A 210 -20.58 5.85 5.27
CA ALA A 210 -21.14 6.60 6.41
C ALA A 210 -21.10 5.78 7.70
N ASP A 211 -21.34 4.47 7.58
CA ASP A 211 -21.21 3.46 8.65
C ASP A 211 -20.39 2.27 8.13
N PRO A 212 -19.11 2.14 8.51
CA PRO A 212 -18.28 1.00 8.10
C PRO A 212 -18.81 -0.36 8.52
N GLY A 213 -19.63 -0.44 9.58
CA GLY A 213 -20.26 -1.66 10.08
C GLY A 213 -21.45 -2.09 9.22
N ASN A 214 -22.12 -1.13 8.56
CA ASN A 214 -23.22 -1.36 7.63
C ASN A 214 -22.94 -0.69 6.28
N PRO A 215 -21.99 -1.22 5.49
CA PRO A 215 -21.47 -0.58 4.31
C PRO A 215 -22.50 -0.49 3.19
N ALA A 216 -22.60 0.69 2.55
CA ALA A 216 -23.48 0.96 1.43
C ALA A 216 -22.84 0.63 0.07
N PHE A 217 -21.51 0.68 -0.02
CA PHE A 217 -20.75 0.52 -1.28
C PHE A 217 -19.98 -0.80 -1.37
N ILE A 218 -19.11 -1.11 -0.40
CA ILE A 218 -18.29 -2.32 -0.42
C ILE A 218 -18.93 -3.36 0.49
N HIS A 219 -19.61 -4.35 -0.10
CA HIS A 219 -20.30 -5.40 0.66
C HIS A 219 -19.42 -6.64 0.80
N THR A 220 -19.52 -7.31 1.96
CA THR A 220 -18.91 -8.63 2.19
C THR A 220 -19.86 -9.71 1.73
N VAL A 221 -19.39 -10.60 0.86
CA VAL A 221 -20.06 -11.87 0.54
C VAL A 221 -19.42 -12.95 1.41
N ARG A 222 -20.13 -13.36 2.48
CA ARG A 222 -19.60 -14.29 3.49
C ARG A 222 -19.06 -15.58 2.85
N GLY A 223 -17.87 -16.00 3.26
CA GLY A 223 -17.19 -17.19 2.74
C GLY A 223 -16.61 -17.04 1.33
N VAL A 224 -16.84 -15.91 0.64
CA VAL A 224 -16.36 -15.67 -0.73
C VAL A 224 -15.38 -14.50 -0.78
N GLY A 225 -15.86 -13.27 -0.58
CA GLY A 225 -15.02 -12.09 -0.75
C GLY A 225 -15.82 -10.79 -0.73
N TYR A 226 -15.65 -9.94 -1.74
CA TYR A 226 -16.20 -8.59 -1.76
C TYR A 226 -16.87 -8.24 -3.10
N VAL A 227 -17.81 -7.32 -3.02
CA VAL A 227 -18.51 -6.75 -4.19
C VAL A 227 -18.76 -5.25 -3.95
N PHE A 228 -18.55 -4.45 -4.97
CA PHE A 228 -18.98 -3.05 -4.98
C PHE A 228 -20.42 -2.95 -5.52
N ARG A 229 -21.26 -2.21 -4.83
CA ARG A 229 -22.61 -1.87 -5.28
C ARG A 229 -22.85 -0.39 -5.12
N ARG A 230 -23.58 0.23 -6.04
CA ARG A 230 -24.08 1.59 -5.82
C ARG A 230 -25.38 1.49 -5.01
N PRO A 231 -25.56 2.35 -4.01
CA PRO A 231 -26.88 2.51 -3.39
C PRO A 231 -27.91 2.86 -4.47
N ALA A 232 -29.13 2.35 -4.31
CA ALA A 232 -30.26 2.66 -5.20
C ALA A 232 -30.70 4.12 -5.05
#